data_8b599b0fee2414a3fd2a73f7380a93fb
#
_entry.id   8b599b0fee2414a3fd2a73f7380a93fb
#
_cell.length_a   1.000
_cell.length_b   1.000
_cell.length_c   1.000
_cell.angle_alpha   90.00
_cell.angle_beta   90.00
_cell.angle_gamma   90.00
#
_symmetry.space_group_name_H-M   'P 1'
#
loop_
_entity.id
_entity.type
_entity.pdbx_description
1 polymer ?
#
loop_
_entity_poly.entity_id
_entity_poly.type
_entity_poly.pdbx_seq_one_letter_code
_entity_poly.pdbx_strand_id
1 'polypeptide(L)'
;MQAIKTITFAVNKTKPGAEKAARRLANIADCEGVQTIIRSDYPLQADALAGQDLCCAIGGDGTLLGVLDAALKSDCAVLGVNMGKLGFLATFSAEEAAKDLPELIKGYYEIAERSILCCTTKNGESVYGLNDVVLKETDGSGLIRLQVASNGNPVSEYDCDGLIFSTPTGSTAYNLSAGGPIIGIRVSAIAMTPICPHTLGNRSVIFDNSSQISVAHLEPGPCPRITIDGRVRFPSEDNFPIEIAVADRSFRLMQNPDHSHFAIIRDKLRWGNPTIQ
;
A
#
# COMPACT_ATOMS: atom_id res chain seq x y z
N MET A 1 -13.20 -3.78 21.51
CA MET A 1 -12.08 -2.86 21.23
C MET A 1 -12.31 -1.54 21.97
N GLN A 2 -11.38 -0.60 21.89
CA GLN A 2 -11.48 0.68 22.62
C GLN A 2 -12.40 1.64 21.85
N ALA A 3 -13.24 2.42 22.58
CA ALA A 3 -14.06 3.45 21.96
C ALA A 3 -13.18 4.57 21.39
N ILE A 4 -13.56 5.10 20.22
CA ILE A 4 -12.86 6.16 19.50
C ILE A 4 -13.28 7.51 20.06
N LYS A 5 -12.31 8.36 20.41
CA LYS A 5 -12.52 9.71 20.97
C LYS A 5 -12.07 10.82 20.02
N THR A 6 -11.16 10.50 19.10
CA THR A 6 -10.57 11.47 18.19
C THR A 6 -10.50 10.90 16.79
N ILE A 7 -10.95 11.66 15.77
CA ILE A 7 -10.90 11.25 14.36
C ILE A 7 -10.31 12.37 13.50
N THR A 8 -9.28 12.04 12.71
CA THR A 8 -8.84 12.89 11.62
C THR A 8 -9.42 12.40 10.29
N PHE A 9 -10.14 13.27 9.60
CA PHE A 9 -10.63 13.02 8.23
C PHE A 9 -9.60 13.54 7.22
N ALA A 10 -8.88 12.63 6.55
CA ALA A 10 -7.93 12.94 5.49
C ALA A 10 -8.66 12.96 4.15
N VAL A 11 -8.79 14.14 3.53
CA VAL A 11 -9.66 14.33 2.36
C VAL A 11 -8.87 14.57 1.09
N ASN A 12 -9.10 13.73 0.09
CA ASN A 12 -8.58 13.97 -1.25
C ASN A 12 -9.53 14.88 -2.03
N LYS A 13 -9.23 16.19 -2.07
CA LYS A 13 -10.04 17.20 -2.76
C LYS A 13 -10.19 16.99 -4.28
N THR A 14 -9.32 16.20 -4.90
CA THR A 14 -9.45 15.87 -6.32
C THR A 14 -10.61 14.94 -6.63
N LYS A 15 -11.17 14.29 -5.58
CA LYS A 15 -12.31 13.39 -5.73
C LYS A 15 -13.63 14.14 -5.53
N PRO A 16 -14.52 14.14 -6.52
CA PRO A 16 -15.82 14.81 -6.41
C PRO A 16 -16.60 14.30 -5.18
N GLY A 17 -17.13 15.22 -4.39
CA GLY A 17 -17.95 14.90 -3.22
C GLY A 17 -17.18 14.53 -1.95
N ALA A 18 -15.84 14.39 -1.98
CA ALA A 18 -15.05 13.98 -0.83
C ALA A 18 -15.17 14.96 0.35
N GLU A 19 -15.13 16.26 0.10
CA GLU A 19 -15.30 17.26 1.16
C GLU A 19 -16.71 17.23 1.78
N LYS A 20 -17.75 16.99 0.97
CA LYS A 20 -19.12 16.87 1.46
C LYS A 20 -19.26 15.61 2.32
N ALA A 21 -18.69 14.49 1.91
CA ALA A 21 -18.66 13.25 2.68
C ALA A 21 -17.91 13.45 4.00
N ALA A 22 -16.75 14.10 3.99
CA ALA A 22 -15.99 14.39 5.21
C ALA A 22 -16.79 15.22 6.22
N ARG A 23 -17.43 16.31 5.79
CA ARG A 23 -18.28 17.12 6.65
C ARG A 23 -19.47 16.35 7.22
N ARG A 24 -20.10 15.49 6.41
CA ARG A 24 -21.19 14.63 6.86
C ARG A 24 -20.74 13.65 7.95
N LEU A 25 -19.60 12.96 7.70
CA LEU A 25 -19.05 12.01 8.68
C LEU A 25 -18.55 12.69 9.95
N ALA A 26 -17.93 13.87 9.83
CA ALA A 26 -17.51 14.66 10.99
C ALA A 26 -18.72 15.06 11.85
N ASN A 27 -19.81 15.56 11.24
CA ASN A 27 -21.03 15.89 11.98
C ASN A 27 -21.63 14.68 12.73
N ILE A 28 -21.58 13.48 12.13
CA ILE A 28 -22.04 12.24 12.79
C ILE A 28 -21.13 11.95 14.00
N ALA A 29 -19.82 12.04 13.84
CA ALA A 29 -18.87 11.80 14.92
C ALA A 29 -19.00 12.84 16.04
N ASP A 30 -19.17 14.11 15.71
CA ASP A 30 -19.40 15.20 16.69
C ASP A 30 -20.68 14.96 17.51
N CYS A 31 -21.76 14.45 16.89
CA CYS A 31 -23.01 14.07 17.59
C CYS A 31 -22.79 12.91 18.59
N GLU A 32 -21.82 12.02 18.33
CA GLU A 32 -21.42 10.94 19.24
C GLU A 32 -20.37 11.40 20.29
N GLY A 33 -20.03 12.70 20.32
CA GLY A 33 -19.09 13.29 21.28
C GLY A 33 -17.60 13.08 20.94
N VAL A 34 -17.28 12.76 19.69
CA VAL A 34 -15.92 12.56 19.20
C VAL A 34 -15.33 13.89 18.74
N GLN A 35 -14.07 14.15 19.08
CA GLN A 35 -13.35 15.31 18.55
C GLN A 35 -12.90 15.05 17.10
N THR A 36 -13.22 15.96 16.18
CA THR A 36 -12.93 15.77 14.77
C THR A 36 -11.99 16.83 14.20
N ILE A 37 -11.12 16.42 13.27
CA ILE A 37 -10.24 17.31 12.49
C ILE A 37 -10.40 16.94 11.01
N ILE A 38 -10.63 17.91 10.14
CA ILE A 38 -10.63 17.71 8.69
C ILE A 38 -9.34 18.27 8.10
N ARG A 39 -8.56 17.41 7.45
CA ARG A 39 -7.33 17.76 6.74
C ARG A 39 -7.46 17.49 5.24
N SER A 40 -6.89 18.39 4.46
CA SER A 40 -6.88 18.26 2.99
C SER A 40 -5.50 18.47 2.38
N ASP A 41 -4.48 18.61 3.21
CA ASP A 41 -3.08 18.49 2.85
C ASP A 41 -2.78 17.02 2.50
N TYR A 42 -2.26 16.76 1.32
CA TYR A 42 -2.04 15.42 0.82
C TYR A 42 -0.70 15.32 0.08
N PRO A 43 0.15 14.33 0.37
CA PRO A 43 0.05 13.35 1.46
C PRO A 43 0.11 13.99 2.85
N LEU A 44 -0.42 13.32 3.87
CA LEU A 44 -0.34 13.81 5.25
C LEU A 44 1.11 13.87 5.72
N GLN A 45 1.43 14.92 6.49
CA GLN A 45 2.69 15.00 7.20
C GLN A 45 2.78 13.88 8.24
N ALA A 46 3.99 13.37 8.50
CA ALA A 46 4.21 12.19 9.33
C ALA A 46 3.68 12.33 10.78
N ASP A 47 3.57 13.53 11.32
CA ASP A 47 3.05 13.83 12.67
C ASP A 47 1.57 14.23 12.70
N ALA A 48 0.92 14.27 11.54
CA ALA A 48 -0.46 14.75 11.40
C ALA A 48 -1.51 13.94 12.19
N LEU A 49 -1.18 12.70 12.55
CA LEU A 49 -2.07 11.79 13.29
C LEU A 49 -1.64 11.56 14.74
N ALA A 50 -0.72 12.38 15.28
CA ALA A 50 -0.30 12.26 16.66
C ALA A 50 -1.47 12.42 17.62
N GLY A 51 -1.70 11.43 18.49
CA GLY A 51 -2.79 11.42 19.47
C GLY A 51 -4.19 11.19 18.87
N GLN A 52 -4.29 10.76 17.61
CA GLN A 52 -5.56 10.39 16.99
C GLN A 52 -5.84 8.89 17.13
N ASP A 53 -7.08 8.55 17.46
CA ASP A 53 -7.52 7.15 17.56
C ASP A 53 -7.79 6.55 16.19
N LEU A 54 -8.32 7.37 15.25
CA LEU A 54 -8.71 6.94 13.92
C LEU A 54 -8.38 8.01 12.86
N CYS A 55 -7.85 7.56 11.72
CA CYS A 55 -7.78 8.34 10.49
C CYS A 55 -8.83 7.84 9.50
N CYS A 56 -9.80 8.67 9.13
CA CYS A 56 -10.75 8.37 8.07
C CYS A 56 -10.24 8.95 6.74
N ALA A 57 -9.68 8.11 5.87
CA ALA A 57 -9.15 8.50 4.57
C ALA A 57 -10.25 8.48 3.51
N ILE A 58 -10.64 9.66 3.00
CA ILE A 58 -11.77 9.84 2.07
C ILE A 58 -11.26 10.12 0.66
N GLY A 59 -11.46 9.16 -0.24
CA GLY A 59 -11.01 9.31 -1.65
C GLY A 59 -10.95 8.01 -2.41
N GLY A 60 -10.02 7.15 -2.13
CA GLY A 60 -9.78 5.85 -2.76
C GLY A 60 -8.46 5.25 -2.29
N ASP A 61 -8.02 4.12 -2.88
CA ASP A 61 -6.80 3.41 -2.45
C ASP A 61 -5.57 4.32 -2.41
N GLY A 62 -5.39 5.19 -3.43
CA GLY A 62 -4.30 6.17 -3.43
C GLY A 62 -4.34 7.12 -2.23
N THR A 63 -5.52 7.45 -1.69
CA THR A 63 -5.65 8.30 -0.51
C THR A 63 -5.13 7.59 0.74
N LEU A 64 -5.37 6.28 0.85
CA LEU A 64 -4.82 5.48 1.94
C LEU A 64 -3.28 5.41 1.87
N LEU A 65 -2.71 5.26 0.67
CA LEU A 65 -1.26 5.33 0.51
C LEU A 65 -0.68 6.67 1.00
N GLY A 66 -1.45 7.76 0.87
CA GLY A 66 -1.04 9.09 1.32
C GLY A 66 -1.08 9.34 2.82
N VAL A 67 -1.71 8.47 3.59
CA VAL A 67 -1.75 8.56 5.07
C VAL A 67 -0.84 7.52 5.74
N LEU A 68 -0.16 6.65 4.95
CA LEU A 68 0.64 5.55 5.46
C LEU A 68 1.68 5.99 6.48
N ASP A 69 2.56 6.93 6.11
CA ASP A 69 3.66 7.38 6.97
C ASP A 69 3.15 7.95 8.30
N ALA A 70 2.07 8.77 8.25
CA ALA A 70 1.45 9.34 9.44
C ALA A 70 0.79 8.27 10.33
N ALA A 71 0.10 7.31 9.72
CA ALA A 71 -0.55 6.21 10.44
C ALA A 71 0.47 5.31 11.13
N LEU A 72 1.57 4.96 10.45
CA LEU A 72 2.64 4.16 11.03
C LEU A 72 3.36 4.86 12.17
N LYS A 73 3.63 6.17 12.04
CA LYS A 73 4.31 6.93 13.08
C LYS A 73 3.48 7.04 14.37
N SER A 74 2.16 7.11 14.23
CA SER A 74 1.24 7.32 15.34
C SER A 74 0.53 6.05 15.81
N ASP A 75 0.82 4.90 15.20
CA ASP A 75 0.08 3.63 15.38
C ASP A 75 -1.45 3.81 15.26
N CYS A 76 -1.86 4.74 14.38
CA CYS A 76 -3.26 5.12 14.19
C CYS A 76 -3.96 4.15 13.23
N ALA A 77 -5.15 3.66 13.62
CA ALA A 77 -5.99 2.87 12.73
C ALA A 77 -6.53 3.72 11.58
N VAL A 78 -6.76 3.10 10.42
CA VAL A 78 -7.26 3.80 9.23
C VAL A 78 -8.57 3.19 8.76
N LEU A 79 -9.58 4.03 8.51
CA LEU A 79 -10.82 3.71 7.83
C LEU A 79 -10.76 4.25 6.40
N GLY A 80 -10.87 3.40 5.39
CA GLY A 80 -10.86 3.82 4.00
C GLY A 80 -12.25 4.01 3.41
N VAL A 81 -12.61 5.25 3.04
CA VAL A 81 -13.88 5.61 2.39
C VAL A 81 -13.66 5.93 0.94
N ASN A 82 -14.29 5.16 0.06
CA ASN A 82 -14.19 5.30 -1.38
C ASN A 82 -15.25 6.27 -1.92
N MET A 83 -14.81 7.22 -2.76
CA MET A 83 -15.66 8.21 -3.43
C MET A 83 -16.03 7.81 -4.88
N GLY A 84 -15.79 6.56 -5.25
CA GLY A 84 -16.08 6.03 -6.58
C GLY A 84 -16.39 4.53 -6.53
N LYS A 85 -15.76 3.75 -7.44
CA LYS A 85 -15.86 2.29 -7.40
C LYS A 85 -15.04 1.75 -6.24
N LEU A 86 -15.58 0.81 -5.49
CA LEU A 86 -14.94 0.16 -4.34
C LEU A 86 -13.48 -0.20 -4.62
N GLY A 87 -12.58 0.14 -3.69
CA GLY A 87 -11.15 -0.13 -3.76
C GLY A 87 -10.77 -1.51 -3.22
N PHE A 88 -9.50 -1.86 -3.31
CA PHE A 88 -8.95 -3.02 -2.61
C PHE A 88 -8.63 -2.69 -1.13
N LEU A 89 -8.40 -1.41 -0.84
CA LEU A 89 -8.08 -0.87 0.48
C LEU A 89 -9.25 -0.04 1.04
N ALA A 90 -9.79 0.89 0.25
CA ALA A 90 -10.94 1.70 0.63
C ALA A 90 -12.23 0.88 0.39
N THR A 91 -12.66 0.16 1.41
CA THR A 91 -13.75 -0.83 1.32
C THR A 91 -15.11 -0.33 1.82
N PHE A 92 -15.20 0.89 2.33
CA PHE A 92 -16.47 1.53 2.67
C PHE A 92 -16.85 2.53 1.58
N SER A 93 -18.11 2.53 1.15
CA SER A 93 -18.72 3.67 0.46
C SER A 93 -18.98 4.80 1.48
N ALA A 94 -19.26 6.01 0.98
CA ALA A 94 -19.61 7.13 1.87
C ALA A 94 -20.93 6.89 2.64
N GLU A 95 -21.86 6.15 2.06
CA GLU A 95 -23.14 5.77 2.65
C GLU A 95 -22.95 4.71 3.74
N GLU A 96 -22.20 3.66 3.47
CA GLU A 96 -21.86 2.61 4.46
C GLU A 96 -21.11 3.23 5.63
N ALA A 97 -20.07 4.03 5.36
CA ALA A 97 -19.33 4.72 6.40
C ALA A 97 -20.25 5.60 7.28
N ALA A 98 -21.19 6.34 6.70
CA ALA A 98 -22.13 7.17 7.46
C ALA A 98 -23.12 6.36 8.30
N LYS A 99 -23.50 5.18 7.82
CA LYS A 99 -24.40 4.25 8.53
C LYS A 99 -23.67 3.61 9.72
N ASP A 100 -22.43 3.14 9.50
CA ASP A 100 -21.74 2.27 10.43
C ASP A 100 -20.86 3.05 11.43
N LEU A 101 -20.49 4.32 11.13
CA LEU A 101 -19.62 5.15 11.96
C LEU A 101 -20.03 5.22 13.44
N PRO A 102 -21.33 5.35 13.84
CA PRO A 102 -21.71 5.35 15.24
C PRO A 102 -21.33 4.07 16.00
N GLU A 103 -21.45 2.91 15.35
CA GLU A 103 -21.06 1.64 15.97
C GLU A 103 -19.53 1.46 15.99
N LEU A 104 -18.84 1.90 14.92
CA LEU A 104 -17.39 1.91 14.89
C LEU A 104 -16.80 2.78 16.01
N ILE A 105 -17.38 3.96 16.29
CA ILE A 105 -16.98 4.85 17.38
C ILE A 105 -17.09 4.16 18.75
N LYS A 106 -18.12 3.36 18.96
CA LYS A 106 -18.33 2.60 20.22
C LYS A 106 -17.36 1.43 20.40
N GLY A 107 -16.55 1.12 19.37
CA GLY A 107 -15.56 0.03 19.40
C GLY A 107 -16.00 -1.26 18.72
N TYR A 108 -17.13 -1.26 18.02
CA TYR A 108 -17.62 -2.42 17.26
C TYR A 108 -17.01 -2.45 15.85
N TYR A 109 -15.71 -2.79 15.77
CA TYR A 109 -14.96 -2.89 14.51
C TYR A 109 -13.90 -3.97 14.57
N GLU A 110 -13.45 -4.41 13.41
CA GLU A 110 -12.30 -5.31 13.25
C GLU A 110 -11.16 -4.58 12.55
N ILE A 111 -9.94 -4.83 13.00
CA ILE A 111 -8.72 -4.35 12.36
C ILE A 111 -8.06 -5.49 11.60
N ALA A 112 -7.78 -5.26 10.32
CA ALA A 112 -6.85 -6.07 9.55
C ALA A 112 -5.47 -5.44 9.62
N GLU A 113 -4.53 -6.17 10.16
CA GLU A 113 -3.13 -5.81 10.07
C GLU A 113 -2.59 -6.16 8.69
N ARG A 114 -2.16 -5.14 7.94
CA ARG A 114 -1.55 -5.30 6.62
C ARG A 114 -0.05 -5.23 6.75
N SER A 115 0.63 -6.26 6.26
CA SER A 115 2.09 -6.23 6.14
C SER A 115 2.53 -5.10 5.24
N ILE A 116 3.64 -4.49 5.58
CA ILE A 116 4.29 -3.43 4.82
C ILE A 116 5.74 -3.80 4.54
N LEU A 117 6.27 -3.35 3.42
CA LEU A 117 7.70 -3.47 3.12
C LEU A 117 8.47 -2.32 3.74
N CYS A 118 9.66 -2.62 4.24
CA CYS A 118 10.70 -1.66 4.55
C CYS A 118 11.78 -1.77 3.48
N CYS A 119 12.08 -0.66 2.81
CA CYS A 119 13.21 -0.55 1.88
C CYS A 119 14.27 0.32 2.52
N THR A 120 15.45 -0.23 2.75
CA THR A 120 16.57 0.46 3.39
C THR A 120 17.73 0.57 2.40
N THR A 121 18.27 1.77 2.23
CA THR A 121 19.45 2.02 1.40
C THR A 121 20.73 1.64 2.13
N LYS A 122 21.85 1.51 1.40
CA LYS A 122 23.18 1.30 2.01
C LYS A 122 23.56 2.39 3.01
N ASN A 123 22.98 3.58 2.90
CA ASN A 123 23.24 4.71 3.79
C ASN A 123 22.36 4.68 5.05
N GLY A 124 21.49 3.66 5.22
CA GLY A 124 20.63 3.47 6.36
C GLY A 124 19.32 4.27 6.32
N GLU A 125 19.01 4.94 5.19
CA GLU A 125 17.72 5.58 5.01
C GLU A 125 16.65 4.53 4.72
N SER A 126 15.56 4.56 5.47
CA SER A 126 14.46 3.57 5.35
C SER A 126 13.14 4.24 4.99
N VAL A 127 12.39 3.62 4.08
CA VAL A 127 11.04 4.04 3.66
C VAL A 127 10.11 2.84 3.63
N TYR A 128 8.86 3.07 3.99
CA TYR A 128 7.82 2.03 4.05
C TYR A 128 6.88 2.06 2.85
N GLY A 129 6.46 0.87 2.39
CA GLY A 129 5.48 0.69 1.33
C GLY A 129 4.39 -0.29 1.72
N LEU A 130 3.14 0.08 1.45
CA LEU A 130 1.97 -0.79 1.69
C LEU A 130 1.76 -1.76 0.53
N ASN A 131 1.99 -1.31 -0.71
CA ASN A 131 1.84 -2.13 -1.91
C ASN A 131 3.17 -2.72 -2.37
N ASP A 132 4.12 -1.88 -2.78
CA ASP A 132 5.30 -2.34 -3.49
C ASP A 132 6.51 -1.41 -3.38
N VAL A 133 7.69 -2.02 -3.59
CA VAL A 133 8.97 -1.38 -3.91
C VAL A 133 9.30 -1.75 -5.35
N VAL A 134 9.51 -0.76 -6.20
CA VAL A 134 9.77 -0.97 -7.63
C VAL A 134 11.10 -0.34 -8.02
N LEU A 135 11.97 -1.14 -8.61
CA LEU A 135 13.19 -0.71 -9.26
C LEU A 135 12.94 -0.73 -10.76
N LYS A 136 13.05 0.42 -11.42
CA LYS A 136 12.71 0.52 -12.84
C LYS A 136 13.63 1.48 -13.57
N GLU A 137 14.00 1.11 -14.79
CA GLU A 137 14.58 2.02 -15.75
C GLU A 137 13.56 3.09 -16.17
N THR A 138 13.98 4.33 -16.36
CA THR A 138 13.07 5.44 -16.66
C THR A 138 13.45 6.29 -17.86
N ASP A 139 14.68 6.20 -18.31
CA ASP A 139 15.23 7.15 -19.28
C ASP A 139 15.30 6.56 -20.70
N GLY A 140 14.88 5.28 -20.87
CA GLY A 140 14.94 4.56 -22.16
C GLY A 140 16.37 4.21 -22.60
N SER A 141 17.31 4.24 -21.64
CA SER A 141 18.74 4.06 -21.92
C SER A 141 19.18 2.59 -22.00
N GLY A 142 18.26 1.65 -21.74
CA GLY A 142 18.53 0.21 -21.84
C GLY A 142 17.98 -0.59 -20.66
N LEU A 143 18.45 -1.84 -20.54
CA LEU A 143 18.07 -2.73 -19.47
C LEU A 143 18.86 -2.41 -18.20
N ILE A 144 18.19 -2.51 -17.06
CA ILE A 144 18.87 -2.51 -15.76
C ILE A 144 19.40 -3.91 -15.47
N ARG A 145 20.56 -3.96 -14.80
CA ARG A 145 21.16 -5.22 -14.33
C ARG A 145 21.14 -5.26 -12.83
N LEU A 146 20.43 -6.22 -12.27
CA LEU A 146 20.24 -6.36 -10.85
C LEU A 146 20.66 -7.74 -10.37
N GLN A 147 21.37 -7.80 -9.25
CA GLN A 147 21.64 -9.04 -8.52
C GLN A 147 20.75 -9.07 -7.29
N VAL A 148 20.03 -10.17 -7.10
CA VAL A 148 19.18 -10.40 -5.95
C VAL A 148 19.73 -11.53 -5.10
N ALA A 149 19.79 -11.30 -3.80
CA ALA A 149 20.09 -12.33 -2.79
C ALA A 149 19.00 -12.34 -1.72
N SER A 150 18.77 -13.49 -1.09
CA SER A 150 17.85 -13.66 0.03
C SER A 150 18.60 -14.34 1.19
N ASN A 151 18.61 -13.71 2.37
CA ASN A 151 19.32 -14.20 3.55
C ASN A 151 20.79 -14.53 3.24
N GLY A 152 21.43 -13.67 2.44
CA GLY A 152 22.82 -13.84 2.00
C GLY A 152 23.06 -14.88 0.89
N ASN A 153 22.03 -15.62 0.46
CA ASN A 153 22.13 -16.61 -0.61
C ASN A 153 21.74 -15.97 -1.95
N PRO A 154 22.54 -16.15 -3.02
CA PRO A 154 22.19 -15.65 -4.35
C PRO A 154 20.87 -16.27 -4.83
N VAL A 155 19.94 -15.43 -5.33
CA VAL A 155 18.72 -15.84 -5.99
C VAL A 155 18.90 -15.89 -7.49
N SER A 156 19.22 -14.74 -8.11
CA SER A 156 19.49 -14.64 -9.55
C SER A 156 20.04 -13.25 -9.92
N GLU A 157 20.56 -13.15 -11.12
CA GLU A 157 20.79 -11.89 -11.81
C GLU A 157 19.68 -11.66 -12.83
N TYR A 158 19.29 -10.39 -13.01
CA TYR A 158 18.20 -9.97 -13.88
C TYR A 158 18.67 -8.86 -14.82
N ASP A 159 18.55 -9.12 -16.12
CA ASP A 159 18.58 -8.10 -17.17
C ASP A 159 17.11 -7.84 -17.57
N CYS A 160 16.56 -6.69 -17.21
CA CYS A 160 15.13 -6.41 -17.29
C CYS A 160 14.82 -4.90 -17.34
N ASP A 161 13.55 -4.54 -17.58
CA ASP A 161 13.08 -3.16 -17.45
C ASP A 161 12.89 -2.77 -15.98
N GLY A 162 12.70 -3.75 -15.08
CA GLY A 162 12.54 -3.52 -13.65
C GLY A 162 12.26 -4.77 -12.83
N LEU A 163 12.29 -4.59 -11.50
CA LEU A 163 11.82 -5.58 -10.52
C LEU A 163 10.80 -4.93 -9.59
N ILE A 164 9.75 -5.67 -9.27
CA ILE A 164 8.72 -5.31 -8.30
C ILE A 164 8.83 -6.25 -7.11
N PHE A 165 8.93 -5.68 -5.90
CA PHE A 165 8.77 -6.41 -4.65
C PHE A 165 7.44 -5.98 -4.03
N SER A 166 6.52 -6.91 -3.87
CA SER A 166 5.13 -6.62 -3.50
C SER A 166 4.71 -7.33 -2.23
N THR A 167 3.94 -6.63 -1.40
CA THR A 167 3.17 -7.24 -0.31
C THR A 167 1.99 -8.04 -0.86
N PRO A 168 1.33 -8.87 -0.04
CA PRO A 168 0.04 -9.46 -0.44
C PRO A 168 -1.02 -8.42 -0.81
N THR A 169 -1.04 -7.28 -0.12
CA THR A 169 -1.92 -6.14 -0.45
C THR A 169 -1.61 -5.58 -1.83
N GLY A 170 -0.34 -5.34 -2.13
CA GLY A 170 0.14 -4.82 -3.42
C GLY A 170 0.08 -5.83 -4.56
N SER A 171 -0.15 -7.12 -4.27
CA SER A 171 -0.23 -8.16 -5.31
C SER A 171 -1.30 -7.89 -6.36
N THR A 172 -2.32 -7.09 -6.03
CA THR A 172 -3.38 -6.63 -6.95
C THR A 172 -3.11 -5.26 -7.58
N ALA A 173 -1.95 -4.63 -7.28
CA ALA A 173 -1.51 -3.35 -7.83
C ALA A 173 -0.57 -3.54 -9.04
N TYR A 174 0.59 -2.89 -9.05
CA TYR A 174 1.52 -2.96 -10.18
C TYR A 174 2.07 -4.37 -10.42
N ASN A 175 2.25 -5.16 -9.36
CA ASN A 175 2.61 -6.57 -9.45
C ASN A 175 1.67 -7.35 -10.39
N LEU A 176 0.35 -7.14 -10.30
CA LEU A 176 -0.63 -7.81 -11.17
C LEU A 176 -0.43 -7.40 -12.63
N SER A 177 -0.19 -6.12 -12.90
CA SER A 177 0.02 -5.60 -14.26
C SER A 177 1.31 -6.15 -14.89
N ALA A 178 2.32 -6.49 -14.09
CA ALA A 178 3.55 -7.13 -14.53
C ALA A 178 3.44 -8.66 -14.67
N GLY A 179 2.25 -9.23 -14.46
CA GLY A 179 2.02 -10.68 -14.57
C GLY A 179 2.39 -11.46 -13.30
N GLY A 180 2.58 -10.77 -12.17
CA GLY A 180 2.83 -11.39 -10.87
C GLY A 180 1.58 -12.08 -10.31
N PRO A 181 1.74 -12.98 -9.34
CA PRO A 181 0.64 -13.72 -8.72
C PRO A 181 -0.22 -12.83 -7.83
N ILE A 182 -1.51 -13.15 -7.74
CA ILE A 182 -2.38 -12.62 -6.69
C ILE A 182 -2.12 -13.41 -5.42
N ILE A 183 -1.84 -12.70 -4.33
CA ILE A 183 -1.58 -13.29 -3.02
C ILE A 183 -2.74 -12.93 -2.09
N GLY A 184 -3.29 -13.94 -1.41
CA GLY A 184 -4.32 -13.70 -0.41
C GLY A 184 -3.79 -12.81 0.73
N ILE A 185 -4.57 -11.83 1.14
CA ILE A 185 -4.13 -10.78 2.09
C ILE A 185 -3.69 -11.28 3.48
N ARG A 186 -3.99 -12.54 3.82
CA ARG A 186 -3.57 -13.18 5.08
C ARG A 186 -2.31 -14.04 4.94
N VAL A 187 -1.76 -14.13 3.74
CA VAL A 187 -0.50 -14.86 3.49
C VAL A 187 0.68 -13.98 3.90
N SER A 188 1.60 -14.51 4.66
CA SER A 188 2.81 -13.80 5.07
C SER A 188 3.92 -14.04 4.05
N ALA A 189 4.04 -13.17 3.03
CA ALA A 189 4.97 -13.34 1.93
C ALA A 189 5.36 -12.02 1.25
N ILE A 190 6.47 -12.04 0.52
CA ILE A 190 6.89 -11.01 -0.44
C ILE A 190 6.89 -11.64 -1.82
N ALA A 191 6.20 -11.04 -2.79
CA ALA A 191 6.34 -11.43 -4.19
C ALA A 191 7.41 -10.58 -4.87
N MET A 192 8.34 -11.19 -5.59
CA MET A 192 9.24 -10.53 -6.51
C MET A 192 8.81 -10.86 -7.93
N THR A 193 8.54 -9.84 -8.75
CA THR A 193 8.08 -10.01 -10.13
C THR A 193 8.96 -9.17 -11.08
N PRO A 194 9.65 -9.80 -12.04
CA PRO A 194 10.43 -9.08 -13.03
C PRO A 194 9.51 -8.42 -14.08
N ILE A 195 9.89 -7.23 -14.55
CA ILE A 195 9.22 -6.50 -15.61
C ILE A 195 10.04 -6.72 -16.88
N CYS A 196 9.43 -7.32 -17.91
CA CYS A 196 10.05 -7.58 -19.22
C CYS A 196 11.48 -8.15 -19.12
N PRO A 197 11.71 -9.27 -18.41
CA PRO A 197 13.06 -9.83 -18.29
C PRO A 197 13.52 -10.39 -19.63
N HIS A 198 14.79 -10.19 -19.96
CA HIS A 198 15.38 -10.71 -21.21
C HIS A 198 15.60 -12.22 -21.20
N THR A 199 15.58 -12.85 -20.03
CA THR A 199 15.75 -14.30 -19.89
C THR A 199 14.39 -14.98 -19.82
N LEU A 200 14.11 -15.89 -20.77
CA LEU A 200 12.83 -16.62 -20.84
C LEU A 200 12.53 -17.50 -19.63
N GLY A 201 13.54 -17.88 -18.85
CA GLY A 201 13.41 -18.68 -17.63
C GLY A 201 12.92 -17.91 -16.41
N ASN A 202 12.99 -16.58 -16.41
CA ASN A 202 12.63 -15.77 -15.25
C ASN A 202 11.14 -15.87 -14.93
N ARG A 203 10.84 -16.09 -13.66
CA ARG A 203 9.48 -16.20 -13.09
C ARG A 203 9.40 -15.33 -11.83
N SER A 204 8.18 -15.00 -11.45
CA SER A 204 7.93 -14.42 -10.12
C SER A 204 8.35 -15.41 -9.03
N VAL A 205 8.98 -14.89 -7.99
CA VAL A 205 9.43 -15.67 -6.83
C VAL A 205 8.66 -15.18 -5.60
N ILE A 206 8.23 -16.11 -4.78
CA ILE A 206 7.59 -15.80 -3.49
C ILE A 206 8.58 -16.13 -2.39
N PHE A 207 8.86 -15.15 -1.55
CA PHE A 207 9.65 -15.28 -0.34
C PHE A 207 8.73 -15.27 0.87
N ASP A 208 9.12 -15.95 1.92
CA ASP A 208 8.43 -15.84 3.22
C ASP A 208 8.71 -14.45 3.84
N ASN A 209 7.90 -14.06 4.83
CA ASN A 209 7.98 -12.75 5.46
C ASN A 209 9.23 -12.52 6.33
N SER A 210 9.99 -13.58 6.66
CA SER A 210 11.25 -13.46 7.41
C SER A 210 12.46 -13.21 6.50
N SER A 211 12.26 -13.25 5.18
CA SER A 211 13.33 -13.07 4.20
C SER A 211 13.89 -11.64 4.22
N GLN A 212 15.21 -11.54 4.30
CA GLN A 212 15.97 -10.30 4.06
C GLN A 212 16.48 -10.32 2.62
N ILE A 213 15.91 -9.46 1.78
CA ILE A 213 16.21 -9.45 0.34
C ILE A 213 17.16 -8.30 0.05
N SER A 214 18.35 -8.61 -0.42
CA SER A 214 19.33 -7.63 -0.87
C SER A 214 19.29 -7.51 -2.38
N VAL A 215 19.30 -6.27 -2.89
CA VAL A 215 19.35 -5.98 -4.32
C VAL A 215 20.51 -5.05 -4.60
N ALA A 216 21.44 -5.52 -5.44
CA ALA A 216 22.57 -4.75 -5.92
C ALA A 216 22.37 -4.36 -7.39
N HIS A 217 22.75 -3.14 -7.74
CA HIS A 217 22.89 -2.71 -9.13
C HIS A 217 24.23 -3.17 -9.68
N LEU A 218 24.24 -3.76 -10.87
CA LEU A 218 25.43 -4.25 -11.55
C LEU A 218 25.81 -3.35 -12.73
N GLU A 219 27.06 -2.95 -12.78
CA GLU A 219 27.65 -2.26 -13.93
C GLU A 219 28.03 -3.27 -15.06
N PRO A 220 28.02 -2.87 -16.35
CA PRO A 220 27.51 -1.60 -16.86
C PRO A 220 26.00 -1.64 -17.05
N GLY A 221 25.32 -0.49 -16.87
CA GLY A 221 23.89 -0.35 -17.11
C GLY A 221 23.33 0.93 -16.45
N PRO A 222 22.12 1.35 -16.85
CA PRO A 222 21.49 2.51 -16.23
C PRO A 222 21.10 2.20 -14.78
N CYS A 223 21.31 3.15 -13.91
CA CYS A 223 20.90 3.03 -12.50
C CYS A 223 19.36 3.06 -12.40
N PRO A 224 18.73 2.07 -11.78
CA PRO A 224 17.30 2.03 -11.65
C PRO A 224 16.80 3.10 -10.67
N ARG A 225 15.67 3.72 -10.99
CA ARG A 225 14.93 4.55 -10.05
C ARG A 225 14.15 3.66 -9.10
N ILE A 226 14.21 4.00 -7.81
CA ILE A 226 13.48 3.29 -6.76
C ILE A 226 12.21 4.08 -6.44
N THR A 227 11.06 3.44 -6.62
CA THR A 227 9.75 3.97 -6.23
C THR A 227 9.09 3.08 -5.20
N ILE A 228 8.39 3.68 -4.25
CA ILE A 228 7.65 2.97 -3.20
C ILE A 228 6.22 3.50 -3.23
N ASP A 229 5.25 2.59 -3.40
CA ASP A 229 3.84 2.91 -3.60
C ASP A 229 3.62 3.97 -4.70
N GLY A 230 4.37 3.84 -5.82
CA GLY A 230 4.30 4.74 -6.96
C GLY A 230 4.95 6.12 -6.76
N ARG A 231 5.69 6.35 -5.67
CA ARG A 231 6.41 7.60 -5.40
C ARG A 231 7.90 7.39 -5.46
N VAL A 232 8.61 8.29 -6.16
CA VAL A 232 10.08 8.29 -6.16
C VAL A 232 10.58 8.60 -4.75
N ARG A 233 11.40 7.72 -4.19
CA ARG A 233 11.96 7.86 -2.85
C ARG A 233 13.46 8.05 -2.85
N PHE A 234 14.16 7.33 -3.71
CA PHE A 234 15.62 7.34 -3.76
C PHE A 234 16.09 7.60 -5.20
N PRO A 235 16.47 8.83 -5.53
CA PRO A 235 16.83 9.22 -6.90
C PRO A 235 18.31 8.99 -7.28
N SER A 236 19.18 8.55 -6.34
CA SER A 236 20.63 8.50 -6.51
C SER A 236 21.17 7.08 -6.65
N GLU A 237 22.21 6.91 -7.48
CA GLU A 237 22.99 5.67 -7.63
C GLU A 237 23.66 5.21 -6.33
N ASP A 238 23.96 6.14 -5.44
CA ASP A 238 24.58 5.85 -4.14
C ASP A 238 23.69 5.10 -3.15
N ASN A 239 22.45 4.77 -3.55
CA ASN A 239 21.50 4.06 -2.67
C ASN A 239 21.71 2.54 -2.63
N PHE A 240 22.43 1.96 -3.63
CA PHE A 240 22.66 0.52 -3.72
C PHE A 240 23.88 0.05 -2.91
N PRO A 241 23.86 -1.21 -2.40
CA PRO A 241 22.72 -2.13 -2.40
C PRO A 241 21.58 -1.63 -1.51
N ILE A 242 20.36 -2.03 -1.84
CA ILE A 242 19.19 -1.83 -0.98
C ILE A 242 18.81 -3.15 -0.31
N GLU A 243 18.23 -3.03 0.88
CA GLU A 243 17.64 -4.15 1.61
C GLU A 243 16.11 -3.99 1.64
N ILE A 244 15.40 -5.08 1.35
CA ILE A 244 13.94 -5.12 1.36
C ILE A 244 13.49 -6.24 2.28
N ALA A 245 12.63 -5.92 3.25
CA ALA A 245 12.06 -6.87 4.19
C ALA A 245 10.64 -6.47 4.57
N VAL A 246 9.88 -7.38 5.16
CA VAL A 246 8.65 -7.03 5.87
C VAL A 246 9.02 -6.28 7.14
N ALA A 247 8.38 -5.16 7.39
CA ALA A 247 8.64 -4.35 8.58
C ALA A 247 8.06 -4.99 9.85
N ASP A 248 8.65 -4.65 11.01
CA ASP A 248 8.19 -5.11 12.33
C ASP A 248 6.86 -4.47 12.78
N ARG A 249 6.28 -3.63 11.95
CA ARG A 249 5.01 -2.93 12.17
C ARG A 249 4.05 -3.21 11.02
N SER A 250 2.76 -3.04 11.26
CA SER A 250 1.71 -3.26 10.27
C SER A 250 0.90 -1.98 10.04
N PHE A 251 0.25 -1.90 8.89
CA PHE A 251 -0.76 -0.88 8.64
C PHE A 251 -2.13 -1.39 9.11
N ARG A 252 -2.70 -0.69 10.08
CA ARG A 252 -3.94 -1.06 10.77
C ARG A 252 -5.16 -0.54 10.02
N LEU A 253 -5.79 -1.41 9.24
CA LEU A 253 -6.93 -1.05 8.39
C LEU A 253 -8.24 -1.57 8.98
N MET A 254 -9.23 -0.69 9.20
CA MET A 254 -10.58 -1.12 9.53
C MET A 254 -11.19 -1.92 8.39
N GLN A 255 -11.75 -3.08 8.72
CA GLN A 255 -12.43 -3.95 7.76
C GLN A 255 -13.90 -3.58 7.65
N ASN A 256 -14.41 -3.60 6.42
CA ASN A 256 -15.84 -3.68 6.18
C ASN A 256 -16.23 -5.17 6.14
N PRO A 257 -17.05 -5.66 7.10
CA PRO A 257 -17.41 -7.07 7.16
C PRO A 257 -18.26 -7.53 5.96
N ASP A 258 -18.94 -6.61 5.30
CA ASP A 258 -19.82 -6.89 4.16
C ASP A 258 -19.04 -7.14 2.86
N HIS A 259 -17.74 -6.82 2.84
CA HIS A 259 -16.89 -6.93 1.65
C HIS A 259 -15.74 -7.91 1.83
N SER A 260 -15.84 -9.10 1.23
CA SER A 260 -14.72 -10.04 1.19
C SER A 260 -13.70 -9.65 0.12
N HIS A 261 -12.41 -9.84 0.42
CA HIS A 261 -11.30 -9.59 -0.51
C HIS A 261 -11.49 -10.28 -1.87
N PHE A 262 -11.90 -11.54 -1.88
CA PHE A 262 -12.13 -12.28 -3.12
C PHE A 262 -13.37 -11.81 -3.89
N ALA A 263 -14.39 -11.27 -3.21
CA ALA A 263 -15.52 -10.64 -3.88
C ALA A 263 -15.06 -9.38 -4.64
N ILE A 264 -14.22 -8.55 -4.02
CA ILE A 264 -13.65 -7.36 -4.66
C ILE A 264 -12.75 -7.76 -5.86
N ILE A 265 -11.93 -8.79 -5.74
CA ILE A 265 -11.10 -9.31 -6.83
C ILE A 265 -11.98 -9.76 -8.01
N ARG A 266 -13.02 -10.58 -7.75
CA ARG A 266 -13.93 -11.06 -8.80
C ARG A 266 -14.62 -9.91 -9.53
N ASP A 267 -15.11 -8.92 -8.80
CA ASP A 267 -15.78 -7.75 -9.39
C ASP A 267 -14.81 -6.95 -10.27
N LYS A 268 -13.63 -6.61 -9.73
CA LYS A 268 -12.65 -5.79 -10.44
C LYS A 268 -12.01 -6.49 -11.64
N LEU A 269 -11.72 -7.78 -11.54
CA LEU A 269 -11.10 -8.57 -12.62
C LEU A 269 -12.14 -9.27 -13.52
N ARG A 270 -13.45 -9.11 -13.22
CA ARG A 270 -14.56 -9.78 -13.92
C ARG A 270 -14.40 -11.30 -13.97
N TRP A 271 -13.83 -11.90 -12.91
CA TRP A 271 -13.68 -13.34 -12.83
C TRP A 271 -15.02 -14.06 -12.76
N GLY A 272 -15.20 -15.07 -13.60
CA GLY A 272 -16.42 -15.89 -13.65
C GLY A 272 -17.59 -15.23 -14.37
N ASN A 273 -17.45 -14.03 -14.91
CA ASN A 273 -18.44 -13.49 -15.82
C ASN A 273 -18.29 -14.20 -17.18
N PRO A 274 -19.37 -14.79 -17.76
CA PRO A 274 -19.30 -15.32 -19.11
C PRO A 274 -18.90 -14.18 -20.04
N THR A 275 -17.92 -14.45 -20.89
CA THR A 275 -17.53 -13.54 -21.98
C THR A 275 -18.80 -13.20 -22.74
N ILE A 276 -19.19 -11.93 -22.78
CA ILE A 276 -20.27 -11.49 -23.66
C ILE A 276 -19.76 -11.79 -25.07
N GLN A 277 -20.42 -12.77 -25.73
CA GLN A 277 -20.22 -13.07 -27.14
C GLN A 277 -20.71 -11.91 -28.00
#